data_d2d49ff6e719206ff185749c3d8b9ab3
#
_entry.id   d2d49ff6e719206ff185749c3d8b9ab3
#
_cell.length_a   1.000
_cell.length_b   1.000
_cell.length_c   1.000
_cell.angle_alpha   90.00
_cell.angle_beta   90.00
_cell.angle_gamma   90.00
#
_symmetry.space_group_name_H-M   'P 1'
#
loop_
_entity.id
_entity.type
_entity.pdbx_description
1 polymer ?
#
loop_
_entity_poly.entity_id
_entity_poly.type
_entity_poly.pdbx_seq_one_letter_code
_entity_poly.pdbx_strand_id
1 'polypeptide(L)'
;MLTHRTVESGKNPHHSIIWLHGLGADGSDFAAIADELKLPVAVRYIFPDAPMRPVTVNGGMVMRAWYDIADPSIDTRQDSAGICAAQSLVEELIAREAEQGIARDRIFLAGFSQGGAVALHTALRQPVPLGGVLALSTYLPLADSTAGEALAVTRDTPIFMAHGRADPVIPCALGKVSRDTLLGLDYTVEWHEYAMQHAVCGEELSDIAMWLSHQTG
;
A
#
# COMPACT_ATOMS: atom_id res chain seq x y z
N MET A 1 14.23 11.83 -5.26
CA MET A 1 13.56 11.66 -3.94
C MET A 1 12.16 12.24 -4.02
N LEU A 2 11.14 11.53 -3.56
CA LEU A 2 9.75 11.99 -3.54
C LEU A 2 9.54 13.13 -2.52
N THR A 3 8.74 14.13 -2.88
CA THR A 3 8.14 15.05 -1.92
C THR A 3 7.22 14.24 -0.99
N HIS A 4 7.26 14.49 0.31
CA HIS A 4 6.41 13.80 1.27
C HIS A 4 6.13 14.68 2.49
N ARG A 5 5.03 14.36 3.16
CA ARG A 5 4.71 14.87 4.49
C ARG A 5 5.11 13.82 5.53
N THR A 6 5.61 14.26 6.67
CA THR A 6 5.89 13.39 7.83
C THR A 6 5.04 13.84 9.01
N VAL A 7 4.42 12.88 9.70
CA VAL A 7 3.69 13.10 10.96
C VAL A 7 4.19 12.07 11.98
N GLU A 8 4.48 12.50 13.20
CA GLU A 8 4.87 11.60 14.29
C GLU A 8 3.80 11.61 15.38
N SER A 9 3.26 10.44 15.73
CA SER A 9 2.23 10.29 16.76
C SER A 9 2.77 10.36 18.21
N GLY A 10 4.10 10.43 18.37
CA GLY A 10 4.76 10.48 19.67
C GLY A 10 6.25 10.74 19.55
N LYS A 11 6.94 10.77 20.70
CA LYS A 11 8.40 11.00 20.76
C LYS A 11 9.17 9.71 20.45
N ASN A 12 10.27 9.85 19.73
CA ASN A 12 11.19 8.74 19.38
C ASN A 12 10.46 7.53 18.78
N PRO A 13 9.81 7.67 17.62
CA PRO A 13 9.13 6.56 16.98
C PRO A 13 10.11 5.45 16.61
N HIS A 14 9.74 4.21 16.92
CA HIS A 14 10.48 3.00 16.53
C HIS A 14 9.79 2.21 15.42
N HIS A 15 8.65 2.69 14.95
CA HIS A 15 7.89 2.16 13.83
C HIS A 15 7.67 3.25 12.79
N SER A 16 7.60 2.85 11.53
CA SER A 16 7.26 3.75 10.42
C SER A 16 6.17 3.14 9.55
N ILE A 17 5.24 3.98 9.08
CA ILE A 17 4.23 3.60 8.10
C ILE A 17 4.36 4.52 6.90
N ILE A 18 4.71 3.97 5.75
CA ILE A 18 4.76 4.68 4.47
C ILE A 18 3.39 4.49 3.80
N TRP A 19 2.61 5.56 3.70
CA TRP A 19 1.22 5.51 3.23
C TRP A 19 1.07 6.11 1.85
N LEU A 20 0.77 5.28 0.86
CA LEU A 20 0.67 5.62 -0.56
C LEU A 20 -0.77 5.97 -0.93
N HIS A 21 -0.99 7.17 -1.47
CA HIS A 21 -2.30 7.66 -1.90
C HIS A 21 -2.78 7.01 -3.20
N GLY A 22 -4.06 7.16 -3.52
CA GLY A 22 -4.66 6.73 -4.78
C GLY A 22 -4.35 7.66 -5.96
N LEU A 23 -4.77 7.25 -7.17
CA LEU A 23 -4.62 8.02 -8.39
C LEU A 23 -5.22 9.43 -8.25
N GLY A 24 -4.48 10.46 -8.63
CA GLY A 24 -4.93 11.86 -8.66
C GLY A 24 -4.96 12.56 -7.30
N ALA A 25 -4.78 11.83 -6.19
CA ALA A 25 -4.63 12.38 -4.84
C ALA A 25 -3.19 12.83 -4.56
N ASP A 26 -2.88 13.17 -3.32
CA ASP A 26 -1.53 13.49 -2.84
C ASP A 26 -1.33 13.01 -1.40
N GLY A 27 -0.13 13.21 -0.85
CA GLY A 27 0.21 12.77 0.51
C GLY A 27 -0.62 13.43 1.63
N SER A 28 -1.41 14.47 1.36
CA SER A 28 -2.30 15.07 2.36
C SER A 28 -3.62 14.33 2.53
N ASP A 29 -4.00 13.51 1.56
CA ASP A 29 -5.29 12.79 1.51
C ASP A 29 -5.51 11.90 2.75
N PHE A 30 -4.46 11.19 3.17
CA PHE A 30 -4.48 10.34 4.34
C PHE A 30 -3.77 10.90 5.58
N ALA A 31 -3.35 12.17 5.58
CA ALA A 31 -2.55 12.71 6.69
C ALA A 31 -3.28 12.70 8.05
N ALA A 32 -4.62 12.81 8.04
CA ALA A 32 -5.45 12.75 9.25
C ALA A 32 -5.45 11.36 9.93
N ILE A 33 -5.11 10.30 9.19
CA ILE A 33 -5.12 8.93 9.70
C ILE A 33 -4.14 8.73 10.85
N ALA A 34 -3.06 9.51 10.89
CA ALA A 34 -2.09 9.47 11.97
C ALA A 34 -2.71 9.79 13.36
N ASP A 35 -3.72 10.68 13.38
CA ASP A 35 -4.46 11.05 14.58
C ASP A 35 -5.65 10.11 14.84
N GLU A 36 -6.18 9.48 13.80
CA GLU A 36 -7.36 8.62 13.89
C GLU A 36 -7.03 7.22 14.41
N LEU A 37 -5.90 6.63 13.99
CA LEU A 37 -5.52 5.25 14.35
C LEU A 37 -5.16 5.09 15.84
N LYS A 38 -4.67 6.12 16.53
CA LYS A 38 -4.36 6.13 17.97
C LYS A 38 -3.62 4.89 18.47
N LEU A 39 -2.56 4.50 17.76
CA LEU A 39 -1.77 3.32 18.08
C LEU A 39 -1.12 3.44 19.48
N PRO A 40 -0.92 2.32 20.20
CA PRO A 40 -0.33 2.33 21.54
C PRO A 40 1.17 2.66 21.56
N VAL A 41 1.81 2.70 20.38
CA VAL A 41 3.23 3.00 20.19
C VAL A 41 3.41 4.28 19.38
N ALA A 42 4.55 4.94 19.53
CA ALA A 42 4.90 6.07 18.68
C ALA A 42 5.28 5.59 17.27
N VAL A 43 4.65 6.18 16.27
CA VAL A 43 4.82 5.85 14.85
C VAL A 43 5.18 7.10 14.06
N ARG A 44 6.11 6.95 13.12
CA ARG A 44 6.39 7.94 12.08
C ARG A 44 5.60 7.57 10.83
N TYR A 45 4.70 8.44 10.44
CA TYR A 45 3.91 8.32 9.20
C TYR A 45 4.59 9.12 8.10
N ILE A 46 4.80 8.50 6.95
CA ILE A 46 5.36 9.11 5.75
C ILE A 46 4.29 9.06 4.67
N PHE A 47 3.87 10.23 4.19
CA PHE A 47 2.87 10.39 3.15
C PHE A 47 3.52 10.98 1.90
N PRO A 48 4.09 10.15 0.99
CA PRO A 48 4.75 10.63 -0.20
C PRO A 48 3.74 11.05 -1.27
N ASP A 49 4.17 12.01 -2.10
CA ASP A 49 3.49 12.42 -3.32
C ASP A 49 3.99 11.61 -4.51
N ALA A 50 3.09 10.94 -5.24
CA ALA A 50 3.44 10.31 -6.51
C ALA A 50 3.91 11.36 -7.54
N PRO A 51 4.76 10.97 -8.50
CA PRO A 51 5.16 11.85 -9.59
C PRO A 51 3.97 12.35 -10.41
N MET A 52 4.09 13.57 -10.97
CA MET A 52 3.16 14.08 -11.99
C MET A 52 3.44 13.38 -13.31
N ARG A 53 2.42 12.75 -13.90
CA ARG A 53 2.53 12.08 -15.21
C ARG A 53 1.20 12.12 -15.96
N PRO A 54 1.23 12.02 -17.32
CA PRO A 54 0.00 11.80 -18.06
C PRO A 54 -0.58 10.43 -17.71
N VAL A 55 -1.92 10.35 -17.60
CA VAL A 55 -2.67 9.13 -17.32
C VAL A 55 -3.59 8.81 -18.49
N THR A 56 -3.34 7.69 -19.16
CA THR A 56 -3.96 7.32 -20.44
C THR A 56 -5.48 7.17 -20.32
N VAL A 57 -5.98 6.47 -19.28
CA VAL A 57 -7.44 6.28 -19.05
C VAL A 57 -8.17 7.60 -18.83
N ASN A 58 -7.48 8.64 -18.38
CA ASN A 58 -8.01 9.99 -18.19
C ASN A 58 -7.70 10.92 -19.38
N GLY A 59 -7.56 10.37 -20.59
CA GLY A 59 -7.29 11.15 -21.80
C GLY A 59 -5.92 11.83 -21.84
N GLY A 60 -4.94 11.32 -21.12
CA GLY A 60 -3.59 11.91 -21.04
C GLY A 60 -3.49 13.10 -20.07
N MET A 61 -4.50 13.34 -19.23
CA MET A 61 -4.45 14.39 -18.22
C MET A 61 -3.26 14.15 -17.27
N VAL A 62 -2.48 15.21 -17.02
CA VAL A 62 -1.33 15.15 -16.11
C VAL A 62 -1.80 15.27 -14.67
N MET A 63 -1.54 14.23 -13.88
CA MET A 63 -1.89 14.15 -12.45
C MET A 63 -0.88 13.32 -11.68
N ARG A 64 -0.98 13.31 -10.34
CA ARG A 64 -0.18 12.42 -9.51
C ARG A 64 -0.60 10.98 -9.75
N ALA A 65 0.34 10.14 -10.16
CA ALA A 65 0.12 8.72 -10.42
C ALA A 65 1.40 7.93 -10.19
N TRP A 66 1.29 6.79 -9.54
CA TRP A 66 2.41 5.88 -9.33
C TRP A 66 2.85 5.21 -10.64
N TYR A 67 1.88 4.84 -11.48
CA TYR A 67 2.08 4.26 -12.81
C TYR A 67 0.92 4.65 -13.73
N ASP A 68 1.06 4.43 -15.04
CA ASP A 68 -0.03 4.71 -15.99
C ASP A 68 -1.12 3.64 -15.92
N ILE A 69 -2.36 4.05 -16.04
CA ILE A 69 -3.52 3.18 -16.25
C ILE A 69 -3.96 3.34 -17.70
N ALA A 70 -3.64 2.34 -18.52
CA ALA A 70 -3.90 2.38 -19.95
C ALA A 70 -5.34 1.97 -20.33
N ASP A 71 -5.99 1.15 -19.51
CA ASP A 71 -7.32 0.59 -19.76
C ASP A 71 -8.16 0.57 -18.48
N PRO A 72 -9.48 0.87 -18.56
CA PRO A 72 -10.39 0.68 -17.42
C PRO A 72 -10.42 -0.76 -16.89
N SER A 73 -10.16 -1.76 -17.75
CA SER A 73 -9.94 -3.15 -17.33
C SER A 73 -8.52 -3.29 -16.78
N ILE A 74 -8.34 -2.95 -15.53
CA ILE A 74 -7.05 -2.81 -14.82
C ILE A 74 -6.14 -4.05 -14.95
N ASP A 75 -6.70 -5.22 -15.20
CA ASP A 75 -6.03 -6.52 -15.28
C ASP A 75 -5.46 -6.86 -16.66
N THR A 76 -5.90 -6.19 -17.74
CA THR A 76 -5.58 -6.61 -19.11
C THR A 76 -4.29 -6.00 -19.67
N ARG A 77 -3.94 -4.77 -19.30
CA ARG A 77 -2.76 -4.06 -19.82
C ARG A 77 -2.15 -3.17 -18.74
N GLN A 78 -1.22 -3.73 -17.99
CA GLN A 78 -0.57 -3.03 -16.90
C GLN A 78 0.74 -2.36 -17.34
N ASP A 79 1.02 -1.17 -16.83
CA ASP A 79 2.28 -0.44 -17.01
C ASP A 79 3.37 -1.04 -16.11
N SER A 80 3.94 -2.18 -16.53
CA SER A 80 4.97 -2.88 -15.75
C SER A 80 6.19 -1.99 -15.48
N ALA A 81 6.60 -1.19 -16.45
CA ALA A 81 7.73 -0.28 -16.28
C ALA A 81 7.44 0.82 -15.24
N GLY A 82 6.23 1.39 -15.28
CA GLY A 82 5.79 2.37 -14.29
C GLY A 82 5.65 1.78 -12.89
N ILE A 83 5.13 0.55 -12.76
CA ILE A 83 5.01 -0.16 -11.48
C ILE A 83 6.41 -0.42 -10.89
N CYS A 84 7.36 -0.91 -11.68
CA CYS A 84 8.74 -1.12 -11.22
C CYS A 84 9.44 0.20 -10.85
N ALA A 85 9.19 1.28 -11.60
CA ALA A 85 9.70 2.60 -11.25
C ALA A 85 9.11 3.12 -9.93
N ALA A 86 7.81 2.91 -9.69
CA ALA A 86 7.17 3.25 -8.42
C ALA A 86 7.73 2.42 -7.25
N GLN A 87 7.98 1.11 -7.46
CA GLN A 87 8.67 0.27 -6.48
C GLN A 87 10.00 0.90 -6.06
N SER A 88 10.86 1.28 -7.02
CA SER A 88 12.17 1.87 -6.71
C SER A 88 12.06 3.15 -5.87
N LEU A 89 11.05 3.99 -6.14
CA LEU A 89 10.79 5.20 -5.35
C LEU A 89 10.36 4.88 -3.91
N VAL A 90 9.59 3.82 -3.70
CA VAL A 90 9.18 3.39 -2.36
C VAL A 90 10.33 2.72 -1.63
N GLU A 91 11.18 1.97 -2.33
CA GLU A 91 12.42 1.38 -1.77
C GLU A 91 13.39 2.44 -1.24
N GLU A 92 13.50 3.60 -1.92
CA GLU A 92 14.27 4.74 -1.41
C GLU A 92 13.72 5.25 -0.06
N LEU A 93 12.39 5.27 0.12
CA LEU A 93 11.77 5.67 1.39
C LEU A 93 12.03 4.64 2.48
N ILE A 94 11.89 3.34 2.18
CA ILE A 94 12.20 2.25 3.12
C ILE A 94 13.67 2.32 3.57
N ALA A 95 14.59 2.51 2.62
CA ALA A 95 16.01 2.63 2.92
C ALA A 95 16.31 3.82 3.84
N ARG A 96 15.68 4.97 3.58
CA ARG A 96 15.81 6.17 4.41
C ARG A 96 15.31 5.97 5.83
N GLU A 97 14.14 5.32 6.02
CA GLU A 97 13.66 5.02 7.37
C GLU A 97 14.62 4.08 8.11
N ALA A 98 15.19 3.10 7.41
CA ALA A 98 16.19 2.22 7.98
C ALA A 98 17.48 2.97 8.36
N GLU A 99 17.94 3.90 7.52
CA GLU A 99 19.10 4.79 7.82
C GLU A 99 18.84 5.71 9.04
N GLN A 100 17.57 6.07 9.28
CA GLN A 100 17.15 6.84 10.45
C GLN A 100 16.98 5.96 11.72
N GLY A 101 17.29 4.68 11.64
CA GLY A 101 17.34 3.76 12.78
C GLY A 101 16.05 2.95 13.00
N ILE A 102 15.09 2.98 12.08
CA ILE A 102 13.90 2.11 12.15
C ILE A 102 14.22 0.77 11.50
N ALA A 103 14.16 -0.31 12.25
CA ALA A 103 14.40 -1.66 11.74
C ALA A 103 13.37 -2.01 10.64
N ARG A 104 13.79 -2.76 9.61
CA ARG A 104 12.92 -3.02 8.45
C ARG A 104 11.64 -3.79 8.82
N ASP A 105 11.72 -4.70 9.76
CA ASP A 105 10.58 -5.42 10.34
C ASP A 105 9.63 -4.54 11.18
N ARG A 106 9.94 -3.24 11.31
CA ARG A 106 9.12 -2.19 11.93
C ARG A 106 8.69 -1.11 10.94
N ILE A 107 8.95 -1.32 9.65
CA ILE A 107 8.47 -0.47 8.56
C ILE A 107 7.28 -1.14 7.91
N PHE A 108 6.17 -0.46 7.85
CA PHE A 108 4.93 -0.91 7.21
C PHE A 108 4.71 -0.15 5.91
N LEU A 109 4.20 -0.83 4.90
CA LEU A 109 3.66 -0.19 3.71
C LEU A 109 2.14 -0.19 3.78
N ALA A 110 1.55 0.97 3.60
CA ALA A 110 0.11 1.12 3.49
C ALA A 110 -0.22 1.80 2.16
N GLY A 111 -1.36 1.46 1.59
CA GLY A 111 -1.79 2.16 0.39
C GLY A 111 -3.24 1.91 0.04
N PHE A 112 -3.84 2.93 -0.56
CA PHE A 112 -5.22 2.90 -1.05
C PHE A 112 -5.20 2.86 -2.58
N SER A 113 -6.04 2.02 -3.18
CA SER A 113 -6.23 1.97 -4.63
C SER A 113 -4.89 1.72 -5.36
N GLN A 114 -4.47 2.61 -6.25
CA GLN A 114 -3.19 2.53 -6.95
C GLN A 114 -1.98 2.45 -5.98
N GLY A 115 -2.03 3.19 -4.86
CA GLY A 115 -1.00 3.13 -3.82
C GLY A 115 -0.93 1.76 -3.14
N GLY A 116 -2.07 1.10 -2.92
CA GLY A 116 -2.13 -0.26 -2.38
C GLY A 116 -1.51 -1.30 -3.31
N ALA A 117 -1.70 -1.15 -4.62
CA ALA A 117 -1.07 -2.01 -5.62
C ALA A 117 0.46 -1.90 -5.57
N VAL A 118 0.99 -0.66 -5.48
CA VAL A 118 2.44 -0.43 -5.33
C VAL A 118 2.96 -0.97 -4.00
N ALA A 119 2.21 -0.80 -2.90
CA ALA A 119 2.59 -1.32 -1.58
C ALA A 119 2.74 -2.85 -1.61
N LEU A 120 1.77 -3.58 -2.15
CA LEU A 120 1.84 -5.03 -2.34
C LEU A 120 3.04 -5.42 -3.21
N HIS A 121 3.13 -4.84 -4.42
CA HIS A 121 4.20 -5.15 -5.37
C HIS A 121 5.60 -4.97 -4.76
N THR A 122 5.80 -3.87 -4.03
CA THR A 122 7.07 -3.55 -3.39
C THR A 122 7.40 -4.50 -2.25
N ALA A 123 6.44 -4.76 -1.35
CA ALA A 123 6.67 -5.58 -0.17
C ALA A 123 7.08 -7.02 -0.50
N LEU A 124 6.47 -7.62 -1.53
CA LEU A 124 6.75 -9.00 -1.95
C LEU A 124 8.16 -9.17 -2.55
N ARG A 125 8.84 -8.08 -2.89
CA ARG A 125 10.18 -8.07 -3.52
C ARG A 125 11.28 -7.51 -2.62
N GLN A 126 10.99 -7.31 -1.32
CA GLN A 126 12.00 -6.84 -0.38
C GLN A 126 12.99 -7.96 -0.01
N PRO A 127 14.29 -7.63 0.15
CA PRO A 127 15.31 -8.62 0.51
C PRO A 127 15.20 -9.11 1.96
N VAL A 128 14.39 -8.45 2.79
CA VAL A 128 14.05 -8.82 4.16
C VAL A 128 12.58 -8.51 4.42
N PRO A 129 11.90 -9.22 5.33
CA PRO A 129 10.50 -8.94 5.65
C PRO A 129 10.32 -7.50 6.15
N LEU A 130 9.18 -6.91 5.82
CA LEU A 130 8.68 -5.68 6.44
C LEU A 130 7.77 -6.01 7.63
N GLY A 131 7.45 -4.99 8.44
CA GLY A 131 6.51 -5.11 9.56
C GLY A 131 5.10 -5.54 9.13
N GLY A 132 4.71 -5.17 7.92
CA GLY A 132 3.44 -5.59 7.32
C GLY A 132 3.00 -4.71 6.16
N VAL A 133 1.89 -5.11 5.52
CA VAL A 133 1.28 -4.38 4.40
C VAL A 133 -0.20 -4.16 4.66
N LEU A 134 -0.68 -2.93 4.46
CA LEU A 134 -2.08 -2.54 4.42
C LEU A 134 -2.46 -2.25 2.97
N ALA A 135 -3.27 -3.11 2.36
CA ALA A 135 -3.69 -3.02 0.96
C ALA A 135 -5.20 -2.75 0.87
N LEU A 136 -5.56 -1.47 0.70
CA LEU A 136 -6.94 -0.98 0.84
C LEU A 136 -7.58 -0.71 -0.51
N SER A 137 -8.75 -1.31 -0.78
CA SER A 137 -9.51 -1.15 -2.03
C SER A 137 -8.62 -1.27 -3.28
N THR A 138 -7.84 -2.35 -3.37
CA THR A 138 -6.77 -2.51 -4.36
C THR A 138 -6.70 -3.94 -4.92
N TYR A 139 -5.69 -4.19 -5.73
CA TYR A 139 -5.41 -5.46 -6.39
C TYR A 139 -3.90 -5.75 -6.39
N LEU A 140 -3.51 -6.99 -6.64
CA LEU A 140 -2.12 -7.39 -6.85
C LEU A 140 -1.71 -7.11 -8.30
N PRO A 141 -0.87 -6.10 -8.56
CA PRO A 141 -0.43 -5.82 -9.92
C PRO A 141 0.60 -6.86 -10.38
N LEU A 142 0.65 -7.10 -11.69
CA LEU A 142 1.58 -8.05 -12.32
C LEU A 142 1.51 -9.44 -11.65
N ALA A 143 0.29 -9.89 -11.32
CA ALA A 143 0.06 -11.14 -10.58
C ALA A 143 0.73 -12.37 -11.25
N ASP A 144 0.72 -12.44 -12.58
CA ASP A 144 1.32 -13.54 -13.35
C ASP A 144 2.83 -13.68 -13.14
N SER A 145 3.54 -12.57 -12.94
CA SER A 145 4.99 -12.59 -12.69
C SER A 145 5.34 -12.74 -11.20
N THR A 146 4.39 -12.47 -10.31
CA THR A 146 4.64 -12.43 -8.87
C THR A 146 5.21 -13.74 -8.33
N ALA A 147 4.73 -14.89 -8.78
CA ALA A 147 5.23 -16.20 -8.34
C ALA A 147 6.73 -16.42 -8.63
N GLY A 148 7.26 -15.81 -9.71
CA GLY A 148 8.67 -15.90 -10.07
C GLY A 148 9.54 -14.80 -9.48
N GLU A 149 8.96 -13.70 -9.02
CA GLU A 149 9.67 -12.50 -8.61
C GLU A 149 9.58 -12.24 -7.08
N ALA A 150 8.52 -12.73 -6.43
CA ALA A 150 8.37 -12.60 -4.99
C ALA A 150 9.45 -13.41 -4.26
N LEU A 151 10.09 -12.77 -3.28
CA LEU A 151 11.16 -13.40 -2.52
C LEU A 151 10.59 -14.25 -1.38
N ALA A 152 11.07 -15.49 -1.26
CA ALA A 152 10.57 -16.42 -0.24
C ALA A 152 10.67 -15.86 1.19
N VAL A 153 11.66 -15.02 1.47
CA VAL A 153 11.84 -14.36 2.76
C VAL A 153 10.69 -13.41 3.13
N THR A 154 9.96 -12.87 2.14
CA THR A 154 8.84 -11.94 2.40
C THR A 154 7.54 -12.63 2.77
N ARG A 155 7.47 -13.97 2.76
CA ARG A 155 6.26 -14.73 3.15
C ARG A 155 5.86 -14.49 4.61
N ASP A 156 6.83 -14.14 5.47
CA ASP A 156 6.58 -13.80 6.86
C ASP A 156 6.03 -12.36 7.04
N THR A 157 5.97 -11.55 5.97
CA THR A 157 5.38 -10.22 6.02
C THR A 157 3.86 -10.35 6.10
N PRO A 158 3.21 -9.94 7.21
CA PRO A 158 1.76 -10.03 7.36
C PRO A 158 1.07 -9.03 6.43
N ILE A 159 -0.05 -9.44 5.84
CA ILE A 159 -0.81 -8.62 4.89
C ILE A 159 -2.23 -8.45 5.39
N PHE A 160 -2.67 -7.20 5.56
CA PHE A 160 -4.05 -6.83 5.76
C PHE A 160 -4.63 -6.32 4.44
N MET A 161 -5.71 -6.94 3.97
CA MET A 161 -6.42 -6.50 2.78
C MET A 161 -7.86 -6.16 3.12
N ALA A 162 -8.33 -5.02 2.64
CA ALA A 162 -9.69 -4.54 2.87
C ALA A 162 -10.33 -4.03 1.58
N HIS A 163 -11.66 -4.23 1.42
CA HIS A 163 -12.34 -3.84 0.21
C HIS A 163 -13.81 -3.47 0.43
N GLY A 164 -14.29 -2.46 -0.31
CA GLY A 164 -15.70 -2.13 -0.40
C GLY A 164 -16.47 -3.14 -1.25
N ARG A 165 -17.57 -3.72 -0.72
CA ARG A 165 -18.41 -4.67 -1.49
C ARG A 165 -19.07 -4.05 -2.71
N ALA A 166 -19.30 -2.73 -2.69
CA ALA A 166 -19.94 -1.98 -3.77
C ALA A 166 -18.97 -1.06 -4.50
N ASP A 167 -17.67 -1.39 -4.50
CA ASP A 167 -16.62 -0.60 -5.16
C ASP A 167 -16.82 -0.61 -6.69
N PRO A 168 -17.11 0.55 -7.32
CA PRO A 168 -17.31 0.65 -8.75
C PRO A 168 -16.01 0.92 -9.53
N VAL A 169 -14.89 1.20 -8.84
CA VAL A 169 -13.60 1.55 -9.44
C VAL A 169 -12.72 0.32 -9.57
N ILE A 170 -12.50 -0.37 -8.43
CA ILE A 170 -11.80 -1.66 -8.40
C ILE A 170 -12.80 -2.68 -7.86
N PRO A 171 -13.38 -3.53 -8.71
CA PRO A 171 -14.37 -4.51 -8.25
C PRO A 171 -13.82 -5.38 -7.12
N CYS A 172 -14.60 -5.59 -6.05
CA CYS A 172 -14.23 -6.43 -4.91
C CYS A 172 -13.77 -7.84 -5.34
N ALA A 173 -14.31 -8.35 -6.45
CA ALA A 173 -13.90 -9.62 -7.04
C ALA A 173 -12.41 -9.64 -7.41
N LEU A 174 -11.85 -8.52 -7.91
CA LEU A 174 -10.43 -8.42 -8.25
C LEU A 174 -9.54 -8.44 -6.99
N GLY A 175 -10.00 -7.79 -5.91
CA GLY A 175 -9.35 -7.88 -4.60
C GLY A 175 -9.32 -9.32 -4.07
N LYS A 176 -10.44 -10.07 -4.23
CA LYS A 176 -10.51 -11.49 -3.86
C LYS A 176 -9.55 -12.36 -4.65
N VAL A 177 -9.47 -12.16 -5.97
CA VAL A 177 -8.49 -12.88 -6.82
C VAL A 177 -7.06 -12.58 -6.35
N SER A 178 -6.77 -11.33 -6.04
CA SER A 178 -5.47 -10.92 -5.51
C SER A 178 -5.13 -11.60 -4.18
N ARG A 179 -6.08 -11.62 -3.24
CA ARG A 179 -5.96 -12.36 -1.97
C ARG A 179 -5.69 -13.86 -2.22
N ASP A 180 -6.47 -14.49 -3.08
CA ASP A 180 -6.36 -15.94 -3.34
C ASP A 180 -5.02 -16.27 -4.01
N THR A 181 -4.49 -15.38 -4.86
CA THR A 181 -3.15 -15.49 -5.42
C THR A 181 -2.08 -15.43 -4.33
N LEU A 182 -2.18 -14.49 -3.39
CA LEU A 182 -1.23 -14.36 -2.29
C LEU A 182 -1.28 -15.57 -1.35
N LEU A 183 -2.48 -16.06 -1.00
CA LEU A 183 -2.65 -17.29 -0.23
C LEU A 183 -2.04 -18.50 -0.94
N GLY A 184 -2.20 -18.59 -2.26
CA GLY A 184 -1.58 -19.65 -3.10
C GLY A 184 -0.06 -19.57 -3.17
N LEU A 185 0.54 -18.44 -2.79
CA LEU A 185 1.98 -18.23 -2.67
C LEU A 185 2.49 -18.34 -1.22
N ASP A 186 1.68 -18.88 -0.31
CA ASP A 186 1.96 -19.09 1.11
C ASP A 186 2.13 -17.79 1.93
N TYR A 187 1.51 -16.67 1.50
CA TYR A 187 1.43 -15.46 2.33
C TYR A 187 0.27 -15.55 3.32
N THR A 188 0.44 -14.96 4.50
CA THR A 188 -0.65 -14.77 5.47
C THR A 188 -1.40 -13.49 5.13
N VAL A 189 -2.69 -13.63 4.79
CA VAL A 189 -3.56 -12.50 4.42
C VAL A 189 -4.78 -12.46 5.34
N GLU A 190 -4.94 -11.36 6.07
CA GLU A 190 -6.18 -11.02 6.76
C GLU A 190 -7.07 -10.22 5.82
N TRP A 191 -8.30 -10.70 5.55
CA TRP A 191 -9.21 -10.13 4.55
C TRP A 191 -10.49 -9.61 5.18
N HIS A 192 -10.83 -8.34 4.86
CA HIS A 192 -12.05 -7.68 5.33
C HIS A 192 -12.89 -7.10 4.17
N GLU A 193 -14.20 -7.12 4.33
CA GLU A 193 -15.16 -6.55 3.36
C GLU A 193 -16.15 -5.65 4.08
N TYR A 194 -16.27 -4.41 3.61
CA TYR A 194 -17.15 -3.41 4.21
C TYR A 194 -18.31 -3.01 3.29
N ALA A 195 -19.40 -2.52 3.87
CA ALA A 195 -20.57 -2.00 3.14
C ALA A 195 -20.29 -0.58 2.62
N MET A 196 -19.28 -0.43 1.77
CA MET A 196 -18.85 0.85 1.19
C MET A 196 -18.52 0.71 -0.29
N GLN A 197 -18.34 1.85 -0.97
CA GLN A 197 -17.83 1.96 -2.32
C GLN A 197 -16.28 2.02 -2.31
N HIS A 198 -15.67 2.77 -3.27
CA HIS A 198 -14.22 3.00 -3.36
C HIS A 198 -13.80 4.07 -2.35
N ALA A 199 -13.69 3.69 -1.09
CA ALA A 199 -13.42 4.58 0.05
C ALA A 199 -12.80 3.80 1.21
N VAL A 200 -12.45 4.50 2.28
CA VAL A 200 -12.11 3.94 3.60
C VAL A 200 -13.20 4.37 4.58
N CYS A 201 -13.71 3.45 5.40
CA CYS A 201 -14.74 3.73 6.38
C CYS A 201 -14.23 3.61 7.84
N GLY A 202 -15.01 4.14 8.80
CA GLY A 202 -14.62 4.13 10.21
C GLY A 202 -14.46 2.73 10.81
N GLU A 203 -15.26 1.74 10.34
CA GLU A 203 -15.11 0.33 10.75
C GLU A 203 -13.76 -0.22 10.28
N GLU A 204 -13.40 0.01 9.02
CA GLU A 204 -12.09 -0.36 8.45
C GLU A 204 -10.93 0.28 9.22
N LEU A 205 -11.02 1.57 9.57
CA LEU A 205 -10.00 2.25 10.38
C LEU A 205 -9.82 1.61 11.75
N SER A 206 -10.92 1.16 12.36
CA SER A 206 -10.89 0.47 13.66
C SER A 206 -10.17 -0.88 13.55
N ASP A 207 -10.45 -1.66 12.49
CA ASP A 207 -9.82 -2.94 12.24
C ASP A 207 -8.33 -2.76 11.90
N ILE A 208 -7.97 -1.75 11.09
CA ILE A 208 -6.58 -1.38 10.81
C ILE A 208 -5.84 -1.04 12.10
N ALA A 209 -6.43 -0.23 12.99
CA ALA A 209 -5.80 0.15 14.25
C ALA A 209 -5.57 -1.07 15.15
N MET A 210 -6.52 -2.00 15.21
CA MET A 210 -6.42 -3.24 15.96
C MET A 210 -5.31 -4.14 15.37
N TRP A 211 -5.30 -4.33 14.05
CA TRP A 211 -4.29 -5.12 13.37
C TRP A 211 -2.89 -4.54 13.58
N LEU A 212 -2.70 -3.24 13.35
CA LEU A 212 -1.41 -2.58 13.59
C LEU A 212 -0.97 -2.68 15.04
N SER A 213 -1.89 -2.58 16.01
CA SER A 213 -1.56 -2.74 17.43
C SER A 213 -1.02 -4.13 17.76
N HIS A 214 -1.51 -5.18 17.09
CA HIS A 214 -0.98 -6.53 17.23
C HIS A 214 0.41 -6.69 16.59
N GLN A 215 0.66 -6.00 15.46
CA GLN A 215 1.95 -6.10 14.75
C GLN A 215 3.05 -5.24 15.39
N THR A 216 2.69 -4.25 16.21
CA THR A 216 3.65 -3.30 16.82
C THR A 216 3.89 -3.53 18.31
N GLY A 217 3.18 -4.47 18.91
CA GLY A 217 3.19 -4.77 20.37
C GLY A 217 4.32 -5.65 20.87
#